data_88cc186d658826cd565adb0db235d8ad
#
_entry.id   88cc186d658826cd565adb0db235d8ad
#
_cell.length_a   1.000
_cell.length_b   1.000
_cell.length_c   1.000
_cell.angle_alpha   90.00
_cell.angle_beta   90.00
_cell.angle_gamma   90.00
#
_symmetry.space_group_name_H-M   'P 1'
#
loop_
_entity.id
_entity.type
_entity.pdbx_description
1 polymer ?
#
loop_
_entity_poly.entity_id
_entity_poly.type
_entity_poly.pdbx_seq_one_letter_code
_entity_poly.pdbx_strand_id
1 'polypeptide(L)'
;AFVVGLLALSWKAVEDVLTSTDKAVRFGMYGNMSSMPKRVAKRMLLAVKNAGKKWTLYEHLWREARNQWLAEFAMASVESLEEKEEAKALGWRTFRQLKPGEEKQSDEVMCPFVTKSIQCKDCRLCSGNSIGAKSVAIPSHT
;
A
#
# COMPACT_ATOMS: atom_id res chain seq x y z
N ALA A 1 -8.64 -7.98 8.93
CA ALA A 1 -8.45 -7.42 7.60
C ALA A 1 -9.14 -8.29 6.55
N PHE A 2 -9.75 -7.66 5.57
CA PHE A 2 -10.37 -8.38 4.46
C PHE A 2 -9.38 -8.44 3.29
N VAL A 3 -9.18 -9.63 2.73
CA VAL A 3 -8.27 -9.84 1.61
C VAL A 3 -9.11 -10.03 0.34
N VAL A 4 -8.90 -9.15 -0.64
CA VAL A 4 -9.51 -9.30 -1.97
C VAL A 4 -8.56 -10.08 -2.84
N GLY A 5 -8.90 -11.31 -3.11
CA GLY A 5 -8.16 -12.16 -4.06
C GLY A 5 -8.63 -11.94 -5.49
N LEU A 6 -7.80 -12.39 -6.41
CA LEU A 6 -7.98 -12.21 -7.86
C LEU A 6 -9.05 -13.08 -8.50
N LEU A 7 -9.71 -13.93 -7.76
CA LEU A 7 -10.75 -14.78 -8.32
C LEU A 7 -11.95 -13.90 -8.64
N ALA A 8 -12.00 -13.50 -9.88
CA ALA A 8 -13.02 -12.65 -10.45
C ALA A 8 -14.37 -13.32 -10.43
N LEU A 9 -14.99 -13.24 -9.31
CA LEU A 9 -16.42 -13.36 -9.20
C LEU A 9 -17.04 -12.08 -9.76
N SER A 10 -18.34 -12.00 -9.84
CA SER A 10 -18.98 -10.80 -10.39
C SER A 10 -18.57 -9.53 -9.62
N TRP A 11 -18.51 -8.39 -10.29
CA TRP A 11 -18.27 -7.10 -9.65
C TRP A 11 -19.25 -6.79 -8.54
N LYS A 12 -20.50 -7.23 -8.71
CA LYS A 12 -21.53 -7.06 -7.69
C LYS A 12 -21.14 -7.78 -6.40
N ALA A 13 -20.61 -8.99 -6.48
CA ALA A 13 -20.18 -9.73 -5.31
C ALA A 13 -19.05 -9.01 -4.56
N VAL A 14 -18.08 -8.44 -5.30
CA VAL A 14 -17.00 -7.65 -4.72
C VAL A 14 -17.55 -6.39 -4.05
N GLU A 15 -18.42 -5.67 -4.71
CA GLU A 15 -19.05 -4.47 -4.16
C GLU A 15 -19.90 -4.77 -2.92
N ASP A 16 -20.66 -5.85 -2.95
CA ASP A 16 -21.47 -6.27 -1.81
C ASP A 16 -20.62 -6.60 -0.59
N VAL A 17 -19.49 -7.28 -0.78
CA VAL A 17 -18.54 -7.56 0.30
C VAL A 17 -17.92 -6.27 0.83
N LEU A 18 -17.50 -5.37 -0.04
CA LEU A 18 -16.90 -4.10 0.36
C LEU A 18 -17.87 -3.21 1.13
N THR A 19 -19.15 -3.24 0.78
CA THR A 19 -20.17 -2.42 1.45
C THR A 19 -20.74 -3.06 2.71
N SER A 20 -20.67 -4.39 2.84
CA SER A 20 -21.24 -5.13 3.97
C SER A 20 -20.29 -5.31 5.15
N THR A 21 -19.01 -4.97 5.02
CA THR A 21 -18.01 -5.07 6.08
C THR A 21 -17.44 -3.71 6.44
N ASP A 22 -17.13 -3.51 7.71
CA ASP A 22 -16.42 -2.33 8.23
C ASP A 22 -14.90 -2.51 8.25
N LYS A 23 -14.42 -3.69 7.83
CA LYS A 23 -13.01 -4.03 7.87
C LYS A 23 -12.20 -3.30 6.80
N ALA A 24 -10.94 -3.03 7.11
CA ALA A 24 -9.99 -2.51 6.13
C ALA A 24 -9.62 -3.59 5.11
N VAL A 25 -9.20 -3.16 3.93
CA VAL A 25 -8.82 -4.05 2.82
C VAL A 25 -7.30 -4.08 2.70
N ARG A 26 -6.74 -5.28 2.59
CA ARG A 26 -5.34 -5.48 2.27
C ARG A 26 -5.23 -6.08 0.88
N PHE A 27 -4.57 -5.36 -0.01
CA PHE A 27 -4.32 -5.83 -1.37
C PHE A 27 -2.96 -6.50 -1.51
N GLY A 28 -2.83 -7.36 -2.51
CA GLY A 28 -1.54 -7.90 -2.92
C GLY A 28 -0.90 -8.91 -1.97
N MET A 29 -1.70 -9.59 -1.18
CA MET A 29 -1.16 -10.57 -0.21
C MET A 29 -0.45 -11.75 -0.89
N TYR A 30 -0.85 -12.10 -2.10
CA TYR A 30 -0.29 -13.20 -2.88
C TYR A 30 0.31 -12.74 -4.21
N GLY A 31 0.73 -11.50 -4.30
CA GLY A 31 1.35 -10.96 -5.51
C GLY A 31 1.16 -9.46 -5.64
N ASN A 32 1.81 -8.88 -6.63
CA ASN A 32 1.69 -7.45 -6.90
C ASN A 32 0.38 -7.11 -7.61
N MET A 33 -0.22 -6.00 -7.26
CA MET A 33 -1.39 -5.46 -7.96
C MET A 33 -1.09 -5.22 -9.44
N SER A 34 0.16 -4.90 -9.77
CA SER A 34 0.62 -4.67 -11.13
C SER A 34 0.55 -5.90 -12.04
N SER A 35 0.39 -7.10 -11.47
CA SER A 35 0.18 -8.32 -12.27
C SER A 35 -1.24 -8.44 -12.82
N MET A 36 -2.16 -7.61 -12.33
CA MET A 36 -3.52 -7.53 -12.85
C MET A 36 -3.62 -6.57 -14.05
N PRO A 37 -4.57 -6.77 -14.97
CA PRO A 37 -4.88 -5.74 -15.95
C PRO A 37 -5.21 -4.42 -15.27
N LYS A 38 -4.64 -3.33 -15.75
CA LYS A 38 -4.79 -1.99 -15.14
C LYS A 38 -6.26 -1.63 -14.92
N ARG A 39 -7.11 -1.91 -15.90
CA ARG A 39 -8.54 -1.58 -15.81
C ARG A 39 -9.22 -2.26 -14.64
N VAL A 40 -8.88 -3.53 -14.40
CA VAL A 40 -9.44 -4.33 -13.30
C VAL A 40 -8.91 -3.83 -11.96
N ALA A 41 -7.59 -3.66 -11.84
CA ALA A 41 -6.95 -3.16 -10.63
C ALA A 41 -7.49 -1.78 -10.24
N LYS A 42 -7.57 -0.88 -11.20
CA LYS A 42 -8.07 0.48 -10.96
C LYS A 42 -9.52 0.49 -10.50
N ARG A 43 -10.36 -0.35 -11.09
CA ARG A 43 -11.77 -0.47 -10.68
C ARG A 43 -11.90 -0.95 -9.23
N MET A 44 -11.09 -1.95 -8.85
CA MET A 44 -11.09 -2.45 -7.47
C MET A 44 -10.64 -1.39 -6.47
N LEU A 45 -9.56 -0.69 -6.77
CA LEU A 45 -9.02 0.35 -5.89
C LEU A 45 -9.99 1.51 -5.73
N LEU A 46 -10.62 1.93 -6.82
CA LEU A 46 -11.63 3.00 -6.77
C LEU A 46 -12.88 2.56 -5.99
N ALA A 47 -13.30 1.31 -6.11
CA ALA A 47 -14.43 0.79 -5.34
C ALA A 47 -14.15 0.84 -3.83
N VAL A 48 -12.96 0.45 -3.41
CA VAL A 48 -12.55 0.52 -2.00
C VAL A 48 -12.49 1.97 -1.52
N LYS A 49 -11.87 2.85 -2.29
CA LYS A 49 -11.75 4.26 -1.98
C LYS A 49 -13.12 4.93 -1.87
N ASN A 50 -14.00 4.70 -2.85
CA ASN A 50 -15.34 5.29 -2.88
C ASN A 50 -16.24 4.75 -1.77
N ALA A 51 -16.00 3.54 -1.31
CA ALA A 51 -16.69 2.97 -0.15
C ALA A 51 -16.20 3.55 1.18
N GLY A 52 -15.21 4.45 1.17
CA GLY A 52 -14.63 5.04 2.37
C GLY A 52 -13.82 4.06 3.21
N LYS A 53 -13.38 2.96 2.63
CA LYS A 53 -12.62 1.94 3.34
C LYS A 53 -11.14 2.33 3.45
N LYS A 54 -10.50 1.92 4.54
CA LYS A 54 -9.05 1.96 4.68
C LYS A 54 -8.45 0.78 3.92
N TRP A 55 -7.29 0.99 3.33
CA TRP A 55 -6.57 -0.10 2.65
C TRP A 55 -5.08 0.02 2.86
N THR A 56 -4.38 -1.09 2.62
CA THR A 56 -2.92 -1.12 2.53
C THR A 56 -2.53 -1.79 1.21
N LEU A 57 -1.53 -1.23 0.55
CA LEU A 57 -1.02 -1.78 -0.71
C LEU A 57 0.46 -1.43 -0.85
N TYR A 58 1.26 -2.43 -1.19
CA TYR A 58 2.69 -2.30 -1.44
C TYR A 58 3.00 -2.79 -2.84
N GLU A 59 3.86 -2.07 -3.56
CA GLU A 59 4.26 -2.42 -4.92
C GLU A 59 5.77 -2.57 -5.00
N HIS A 60 6.23 -3.72 -5.49
CA HIS A 60 7.66 -4.00 -5.67
C HIS A 60 8.17 -3.59 -7.05
N LEU A 61 7.27 -3.52 -8.05
CA LEU A 61 7.60 -3.15 -9.43
C LEU A 61 7.33 -1.66 -9.69
N TRP A 62 7.60 -0.83 -8.70
CA TRP A 62 7.35 0.61 -8.75
C TRP A 62 8.23 1.37 -9.76
N ARG A 63 9.34 0.76 -10.21
CA ARG A 63 10.21 1.38 -11.23
C ARG A 63 9.60 1.36 -12.62
N GLU A 64 8.71 0.42 -12.91
CA GLU A 64 8.15 0.25 -14.24
C GLU A 64 7.23 1.41 -14.61
N ALA A 65 7.42 1.97 -15.81
CA ALA A 65 6.65 3.12 -16.29
C ALA A 65 5.15 2.84 -16.29
N ARG A 66 4.74 1.62 -16.63
CA ARG A 66 3.33 1.19 -16.67
C ARG A 66 2.65 1.19 -15.30
N ASN A 67 3.42 1.25 -14.21
CA ASN A 67 2.90 1.13 -12.85
C ASN A 67 2.82 2.48 -12.12
N GLN A 68 3.23 3.59 -12.74
CA GLN A 68 3.30 4.88 -12.05
C GLN A 68 1.92 5.37 -11.56
N TRP A 69 0.85 4.99 -12.21
CA TRP A 69 -0.50 5.31 -11.78
C TRP A 69 -0.84 4.73 -10.40
N LEU A 70 -0.17 3.64 -9.99
CA LEU A 70 -0.39 3.00 -8.70
C LEU A 70 0.11 3.84 -7.51
N ALA A 71 0.98 4.83 -7.75
CA ALA A 71 1.52 5.67 -6.69
C ALA A 71 0.42 6.38 -5.87
N GLU A 72 -0.74 6.62 -6.43
CA GLU A 72 -1.88 7.17 -5.72
C GLU A 72 -2.39 6.23 -4.62
N PHE A 73 -2.28 4.92 -4.83
CA PHE A 73 -2.92 3.91 -3.98
C PHE A 73 -1.93 3.03 -3.21
N ALA A 74 -0.68 2.98 -3.63
CA ALA A 74 0.31 2.02 -3.13
C ALA A 74 1.57 2.72 -2.63
N MET A 75 2.24 2.08 -1.69
CA MET A 75 3.59 2.45 -1.26
C MET A 75 4.62 1.70 -2.12
N ALA A 76 5.67 2.38 -2.53
CA ALA A 76 6.83 1.70 -3.12
C ALA A 76 7.57 0.95 -2.01
N SER A 77 7.69 -0.36 -2.15
CA SER A 77 8.44 -1.19 -1.21
C SER A 77 9.94 -1.08 -1.55
N VAL A 78 10.72 -0.56 -0.62
CA VAL A 78 12.14 -0.29 -0.82
C VAL A 78 12.96 -0.81 0.36
N GLU A 79 14.24 -1.13 0.10
CA GLU A 79 15.13 -1.71 1.11
C GLU A 79 16.38 -0.86 1.37
N SER A 80 16.58 0.22 0.63
CA SER A 80 17.72 1.11 0.79
C SER A 80 17.35 2.57 0.64
N LEU A 81 18.25 3.47 1.07
CA LEU A 81 18.07 4.90 0.87
C LEU A 81 18.14 5.27 -0.62
N GLU A 82 18.98 4.58 -1.39
CA GLU A 82 19.07 4.80 -2.83
C GLU A 82 17.76 4.48 -3.53
N GLU A 83 17.16 3.34 -3.21
CA GLU A 83 15.86 2.96 -3.74
C GLU A 83 14.77 3.94 -3.30
N LYS A 84 14.82 4.38 -2.04
CA LYS A 84 13.89 5.37 -1.53
C LYS A 84 13.95 6.68 -2.34
N GLU A 85 15.13 7.20 -2.58
CA GLU A 85 15.30 8.45 -3.33
C GLU A 85 14.85 8.27 -4.79
N GLU A 86 15.14 7.12 -5.39
CA GLU A 86 14.66 6.80 -6.74
C GLU A 86 13.13 6.77 -6.81
N ALA A 87 12.49 6.10 -5.87
CA ALA A 87 11.03 6.02 -5.81
C ALA A 87 10.39 7.40 -5.56
N LYS A 88 10.98 8.20 -4.68
CA LYS A 88 10.52 9.56 -4.42
C LYS A 88 10.62 10.44 -5.68
N ALA A 89 11.70 10.32 -6.44
CA ALA A 89 11.86 11.05 -7.69
C ALA A 89 10.80 10.69 -8.72
N LEU A 90 10.27 9.45 -8.66
CA LEU A 90 9.16 9.00 -9.49
C LEU A 90 7.78 9.37 -8.93
N GLY A 91 7.73 10.02 -7.78
CA GLY A 91 6.48 10.47 -7.18
C GLY A 91 5.81 9.50 -6.21
N TRP A 92 6.56 8.51 -5.73
CA TRP A 92 6.03 7.52 -4.80
C TRP A 92 6.30 7.90 -3.34
N ARG A 93 5.34 7.65 -2.46
CA ARG A 93 5.61 7.47 -1.04
C ARG A 93 6.20 6.08 -0.85
N THR A 94 7.12 5.93 0.12
CA THR A 94 7.87 4.70 0.30
C THR A 94 7.54 4.00 1.61
N PHE A 95 7.61 2.68 1.58
CA PHE A 95 7.64 1.81 2.74
C PHE A 95 9.02 1.15 2.76
N ARG A 96 9.87 1.56 3.69
CA ARG A 96 11.27 1.15 3.71
C ARG A 96 11.56 0.23 4.88
N GLN A 97 12.13 -0.93 4.60
CA GLN A 97 12.63 -1.82 5.61
C GLN A 97 14.05 -1.38 6.02
N LEU A 98 14.19 -1.02 7.30
CA LEU A 98 15.48 -0.61 7.86
C LEU A 98 16.37 -1.81 8.08
N LYS A 99 17.67 -1.63 7.86
CA LYS A 99 18.69 -2.60 8.27
C LYS A 99 18.92 -2.51 9.78
N PRO A 100 19.46 -3.57 10.43
CA PRO A 100 19.81 -3.50 11.84
C PRO A 100 20.68 -2.29 12.15
N GLY A 101 20.26 -1.48 13.15
CA GLY A 101 20.98 -0.26 13.54
C GLY A 101 20.73 0.96 12.66
N GLU A 102 19.99 0.82 11.59
CA GLU A 102 19.64 1.94 10.72
C GLU A 102 18.48 2.75 11.30
N GLU A 103 18.56 4.08 11.19
CA GLU A 103 17.51 4.98 11.66
C GLU A 103 16.64 5.48 10.50
N LYS A 104 15.41 5.87 10.82
CA LYS A 104 14.52 6.51 9.85
C LYS A 104 15.05 7.89 9.46
N GLN A 105 14.67 8.35 8.28
CA GLN A 105 14.92 9.71 7.84
C GLN A 105 13.85 10.69 8.35
N SER A 106 14.11 11.99 8.26
CA SER A 106 13.21 13.03 8.73
C SER A 106 11.85 13.05 8.01
N ASP A 107 11.82 12.59 6.76
CA ASP A 107 10.60 12.48 5.95
C ASP A 107 9.88 11.13 6.08
N GLU A 108 10.30 10.33 7.04
CA GLU A 108 9.70 9.04 7.34
C GLU A 108 9.10 9.04 8.75
N VAL A 109 8.04 8.25 8.94
CA VAL A 109 7.53 7.88 10.27
C VAL A 109 7.77 6.40 10.50
N MET A 110 8.05 6.03 11.75
CA MET A 110 8.10 4.62 12.11
C MET A 110 6.71 4.02 12.04
N CYS A 111 6.62 2.80 11.54
CA CYS A 111 5.34 2.10 11.44
C CYS A 111 4.61 2.08 12.79
N PRO A 112 3.40 2.63 12.89
CA PRO A 112 2.68 2.70 14.18
C PRO A 112 2.36 1.34 14.79
N PHE A 113 2.30 0.28 14.00
CA PHE A 113 2.17 -1.07 14.53
C PHE A 113 3.34 -1.43 15.45
N VAL A 114 4.56 -1.04 15.06
CA VAL A 114 5.77 -1.33 15.83
C VAL A 114 5.89 -0.43 17.05
N THR A 115 5.60 0.88 16.92
CA THR A 115 5.84 1.86 17.98
C THR A 115 4.67 2.04 18.93
N LYS A 116 3.43 1.83 18.48
CA LYS A 116 2.21 2.14 19.22
C LYS A 116 1.20 0.99 19.22
N SER A 117 1.54 -0.16 18.69
CA SER A 117 0.65 -1.33 18.55
C SER A 117 -0.67 -1.03 17.82
N ILE A 118 -0.67 -0.02 16.94
CA ILE A 118 -1.84 0.31 16.12
C ILE A 118 -1.93 -0.68 14.97
N GLN A 119 -3.05 -1.37 14.86
CA GLN A 119 -3.27 -2.35 13.79
C GLN A 119 -3.41 -1.67 12.42
N CYS A 120 -2.98 -2.36 11.36
CA CYS A 120 -3.11 -1.83 10.00
C CYS A 120 -4.55 -1.47 9.62
N LYS A 121 -5.52 -2.19 10.16
CA LYS A 121 -6.95 -1.90 9.95
C LYS A 121 -7.38 -0.52 10.47
N ASP A 122 -6.69 -0.01 11.48
CA ASP A 122 -6.96 1.30 12.09
C ASP A 122 -5.99 2.38 11.61
N CYS A 123 -4.91 1.98 10.94
CA CYS A 123 -3.88 2.86 10.39
C CYS A 123 -4.17 3.12 8.91
N ARG A 124 -3.89 4.34 8.42
CA ARG A 124 -4.13 4.72 7.02
C ARG A 124 -2.85 5.08 6.26
N LEU A 125 -1.70 4.86 6.87
CA LEU A 125 -0.45 5.41 6.33
C LEU A 125 0.01 4.74 5.02
N CYS A 126 -0.29 3.46 4.82
CA CYS A 126 0.24 2.69 3.68
C CYS A 126 -0.76 2.60 2.51
N SER A 127 -1.38 3.72 2.17
CA SER A 127 -2.36 3.81 1.08
C SER A 127 -1.93 4.73 -0.07
N GLY A 128 -0.63 4.94 -0.24
CA GLY A 128 -0.09 5.75 -1.33
C GLY A 128 -0.34 7.24 -1.16
N ASN A 129 -0.32 7.95 -2.28
CA ASN A 129 -0.46 9.40 -2.30
C ASN A 129 -1.90 9.90 -2.10
N SER A 130 -2.86 8.99 -1.99
CA SER A 130 -4.25 9.34 -1.70
C SER A 130 -4.43 10.06 -0.38
N ILE A 131 -3.48 9.92 0.54
CA ILE A 131 -3.38 10.72 1.76
C ILE A 131 -2.06 11.48 1.75
N GLY A 132 -2.08 12.73 2.20
CA GLY A 132 -0.88 13.56 2.28
C GLY A 132 -0.09 13.25 3.56
N ALA A 133 0.61 12.12 3.60
CA ALA A 133 1.37 11.70 4.76
C ALA A 133 2.82 11.41 4.41
N LYS A 134 3.69 11.34 5.43
CA LYS A 134 5.10 10.97 5.27
C LYS A 134 5.24 9.52 4.83
N SER A 135 6.36 9.19 4.24
CA SER A 135 6.77 7.81 4.00
C SER A 135 6.90 7.03 5.31
N VAL A 136 6.89 5.72 5.23
CA VAL A 136 6.91 4.84 6.40
C VAL A 136 8.20 4.03 6.42
N ALA A 137 8.78 3.87 7.59
CA ALA A 137 9.92 2.99 7.83
C ALA A 137 9.53 1.92 8.86
N ILE A 138 10.04 0.71 8.69
CA ILE A 138 9.81 -0.40 9.61
C ILE A 138 11.15 -1.03 9.96
N PRO A 139 11.38 -1.39 11.25
CA PRO A 139 12.59 -2.11 11.63
C PRO A 139 12.71 -3.44 10.92
N SER A 140 13.94 -3.88 10.65
CA SER A 140 14.15 -5.20 10.07
C SER A 140 13.70 -6.29 11.04
N HIS A 141 13.11 -7.32 10.50
CA HIS A 141 12.82 -8.54 11.22
C HIS A 141 14.07 -9.43 11.15
N THR A 142 14.84 -9.43 12.19
CA THR A 142 15.95 -10.37 12.32
C THR A 142 15.60 -11.46 13.31
#